data_cc546917e80aed123e143f128f079fb1
#
_entry.id   cc546917e80aed123e143f128f079fb1
#
_cell.length_a   1.000
_cell.length_b   1.000
_cell.length_c   1.000
_cell.angle_alpha   90.00
_cell.angle_beta   90.00
_cell.angle_gamma   90.00
#
_symmetry.space_group_name_H-M   'P 1'
#
loop_
_entity.id
_entity.type
_entity.pdbx_description
1 polymer ?
#
loop_
_entity_poly.entity_id
_entity_poly.type
_entity_poly.pdbx_seq_one_letter_code
_entity_poly.pdbx_strand_id
1 'polypeptide(L)'
;MLLKTKYDLDNAREQYGKLVDKQARKVLVCAGTGCVAGGSLNIYQKLIETISAKGLECVVALADEPHDDDIHEGAIGVKRSGCHGFCEMGPLVRIEPEGWLYTKVKLDDVDEIVDKTICNGECVERLCYKKNGEIYRQQSEIPFYKMQQRIVLEHCGHIDATSIKEYLAIGGYRAFEKALLNMSPEDILNEMTESNLRGRGGGGFPLGRKWTSVAKQKSPTKYIVCNGDEGDPGAFMDQIGRASCRERV
;
A
#
# COMPACT_ATOMS: atom_id res chain seq x y z
N MET A 1 11.92 5.10 -16.98
CA MET A 1 12.94 6.01 -16.39
C MET A 1 14.08 5.20 -15.77
N LEU A 2 15.34 5.55 -16.05
CA LEU A 2 16.51 4.93 -15.42
C LEU A 2 17.07 5.91 -14.36
N LEU A 3 16.91 5.55 -13.08
CA LEU A 3 17.41 6.35 -11.96
C LEU A 3 18.92 6.04 -11.76
N LYS A 4 19.81 7.00 -11.99
CA LYS A 4 21.26 6.84 -11.86
C LYS A 4 21.85 7.66 -10.72
N THR A 5 21.15 8.69 -10.30
CA THR A 5 21.65 9.65 -9.32
C THR A 5 20.61 9.92 -8.25
N LYS A 6 21.03 10.50 -7.12
CA LYS A 6 20.12 11.02 -6.11
C LYS A 6 19.14 12.03 -6.70
N TYR A 7 19.62 12.91 -7.58
CA TYR A 7 18.77 13.91 -8.23
C TYR A 7 17.65 13.27 -9.05
N ASP A 8 17.93 12.18 -9.80
CA ASP A 8 16.90 11.47 -10.56
C ASP A 8 15.84 10.88 -9.63
N LEU A 9 16.25 10.35 -8.47
CA LEU A 9 15.35 9.78 -7.48
C LEU A 9 14.47 10.84 -6.83
N ASP A 10 15.02 11.98 -6.43
CA ASP A 10 14.29 13.08 -5.83
C ASP A 10 13.31 13.70 -6.84
N ASN A 11 13.74 13.89 -8.08
CA ASN A 11 12.89 14.36 -9.17
C ASN A 11 11.72 13.39 -9.45
N ALA A 12 11.99 12.08 -9.47
CA ALA A 12 10.96 11.07 -9.66
C ALA A 12 9.92 11.12 -8.54
N ARG A 13 10.35 11.24 -7.27
CA ARG A 13 9.43 11.37 -6.12
C ARG A 13 8.54 12.60 -6.28
N GLU A 14 9.13 13.74 -6.64
CA GLU A 14 8.39 14.99 -6.82
C GLU A 14 7.37 14.88 -7.96
N GLN A 15 7.80 14.40 -9.13
CA GLN A 15 6.93 14.28 -10.29
C GLN A 15 5.79 13.29 -10.05
N TYR A 16 6.06 12.10 -9.51
CA TYR A 16 5.00 11.15 -9.19
C TYR A 16 4.07 11.66 -8.07
N GLY A 17 4.61 12.39 -7.10
CA GLY A 17 3.83 13.06 -6.07
C GLY A 17 2.79 14.00 -6.67
N LYS A 18 3.23 14.91 -7.57
CA LYS A 18 2.34 15.85 -8.28
C LYS A 18 1.23 15.12 -9.04
N LEU A 19 1.55 14.05 -9.76
CA LEU A 19 0.55 13.27 -10.51
C LEU A 19 -0.45 12.55 -9.59
N VAL A 20 -0.01 12.09 -8.43
CA VAL A 20 -0.90 11.49 -7.43
C VAL A 20 -1.82 12.54 -6.79
N ASP A 21 -1.30 13.75 -6.54
CA ASP A 21 -2.05 14.85 -5.92
C ASP A 21 -3.13 15.44 -6.85
N LYS A 22 -2.98 15.35 -8.17
CA LYS A 22 -4.00 15.76 -9.14
C LYS A 22 -5.26 14.88 -9.12
N GLN A 23 -5.19 13.70 -8.54
CA GLN A 23 -6.34 12.80 -8.42
C GLN A 23 -7.28 13.31 -7.32
N ALA A 24 -8.44 13.84 -7.70
CA ALA A 24 -9.44 14.35 -6.74
C ALA A 24 -9.97 13.28 -5.80
N ARG A 25 -10.09 12.05 -6.30
CA ARG A 25 -10.47 10.87 -5.53
C ARG A 25 -9.66 9.66 -5.94
N LYS A 26 -9.43 8.76 -4.95
CA LYS A 26 -8.84 7.43 -5.19
C LYS A 26 -9.82 6.37 -4.72
N VAL A 27 -10.10 5.42 -5.59
CA VAL A 27 -10.90 4.23 -5.31
C VAL A 27 -9.94 3.07 -5.13
N LEU A 28 -9.73 2.64 -3.91
CA LEU A 28 -8.75 1.64 -3.51
C LEU A 28 -9.45 0.30 -3.29
N VAL A 29 -9.35 -0.58 -4.26
CA VAL A 29 -9.95 -1.92 -4.20
C VAL A 29 -8.97 -2.90 -3.56
N CYS A 30 -9.37 -3.54 -2.48
CA CYS A 30 -8.52 -4.51 -1.80
C CYS A 30 -8.18 -5.70 -2.71
N ALA A 31 -6.89 -5.87 -2.99
CA ALA A 31 -6.35 -6.99 -3.79
C ALA A 31 -5.68 -8.07 -2.91
N GLY A 32 -5.98 -8.11 -1.61
CA GLY A 32 -5.61 -9.22 -0.75
C GLY A 32 -6.34 -10.51 -1.13
N THR A 33 -5.72 -11.68 -0.90
CA THR A 33 -6.19 -12.99 -1.36
C THR A 33 -7.65 -13.28 -1.04
N GLY A 34 -8.12 -12.95 0.18
CA GLY A 34 -9.51 -13.16 0.58
C GLY A 34 -10.50 -12.30 -0.22
N CYS A 35 -10.18 -11.03 -0.48
CA CYS A 35 -11.02 -10.15 -1.29
C CYS A 35 -11.01 -10.56 -2.78
N VAL A 36 -9.86 -11.01 -3.28
CA VAL A 36 -9.74 -11.52 -4.66
C VAL A 36 -10.60 -12.77 -4.85
N ALA A 37 -10.58 -13.70 -3.90
CA ALA A 37 -11.47 -14.87 -3.91
C ALA A 37 -12.96 -14.48 -3.86
N GLY A 38 -13.28 -13.35 -3.22
CA GLY A 38 -14.62 -12.75 -3.18
C GLY A 38 -14.98 -11.91 -4.42
N GLY A 39 -14.14 -11.87 -5.46
CA GLY A 39 -14.42 -11.18 -6.73
C GLY A 39 -13.99 -9.71 -6.79
N SER A 40 -13.11 -9.24 -5.90
CA SER A 40 -12.69 -7.84 -5.88
C SER A 40 -12.03 -7.35 -7.18
N LEU A 41 -11.37 -8.23 -7.93
CA LEU A 41 -10.79 -7.84 -9.23
C LEU A 41 -11.86 -7.58 -10.30
N ASN A 42 -13.00 -8.26 -10.25
CA ASN A 42 -14.13 -7.96 -11.14
C ASN A 42 -14.76 -6.60 -10.77
N ILE A 43 -14.86 -6.30 -9.47
CA ILE A 43 -15.31 -4.98 -8.97
C ILE A 43 -14.35 -3.90 -9.46
N TYR A 44 -13.05 -4.11 -9.34
CA TYR A 44 -12.02 -3.20 -9.83
C TYR A 44 -12.17 -2.91 -11.32
N GLN A 45 -12.32 -3.95 -12.14
CA GLN A 45 -12.49 -3.80 -13.58
C GLN A 45 -13.78 -3.04 -13.93
N LYS A 46 -14.91 -3.40 -13.31
CA LYS A 46 -16.18 -2.73 -13.53
C LYS A 46 -16.14 -1.24 -13.11
N LEU A 47 -15.44 -0.91 -12.02
CA LEU A 47 -15.24 0.49 -11.60
C LEU A 47 -14.56 1.31 -12.70
N ILE A 48 -13.48 0.78 -13.30
CA ILE A 48 -12.77 1.46 -14.39
C ILE A 48 -13.70 1.69 -15.57
N GLU A 49 -14.42 0.66 -16.00
CA GLU A 49 -15.35 0.73 -17.13
C GLU A 49 -16.49 1.73 -16.87
N THR A 50 -17.10 1.69 -15.69
CA THR A 50 -18.22 2.57 -15.33
C THR A 50 -17.78 4.03 -15.21
N ILE A 51 -16.62 4.31 -14.57
CA ILE A 51 -16.07 5.68 -14.46
C ILE A 51 -15.75 6.23 -15.85
N SER A 52 -15.07 5.44 -16.68
CA SER A 52 -14.75 5.84 -18.07
C SER A 52 -16.01 6.08 -18.92
N ALA A 53 -17.05 5.25 -18.75
CA ALA A 53 -18.32 5.43 -19.46
C ALA A 53 -19.07 6.71 -19.06
N LYS A 54 -18.79 7.26 -17.87
CA LYS A 54 -19.31 8.58 -17.44
C LYS A 54 -18.49 9.75 -18.00
N GLY A 55 -17.46 9.50 -18.80
CA GLY A 55 -16.59 10.55 -19.36
C GLY A 55 -15.61 11.14 -18.35
N LEU A 56 -15.41 10.50 -17.20
CA LEU A 56 -14.44 10.91 -16.20
C LEU A 56 -13.06 10.31 -16.52
N GLU A 57 -12.00 11.09 -16.29
CA GLU A 57 -10.64 10.58 -16.44
C GLU A 57 -10.32 9.56 -15.36
N CYS A 58 -10.03 8.32 -15.77
CA CYS A 58 -9.75 7.21 -14.89
C CYS A 58 -8.25 6.84 -14.93
N VAL A 59 -7.55 7.07 -13.83
CA VAL A 59 -6.11 6.80 -13.70
C VAL A 59 -5.89 5.46 -13.02
N VAL A 60 -5.52 4.45 -13.82
CA VAL A 60 -5.22 3.10 -13.33
C VAL A 60 -3.75 2.95 -12.96
N ALA A 61 -2.86 3.48 -13.79
CA ALA A 61 -1.41 3.42 -13.58
C ALA A 61 -0.77 4.76 -13.95
N LEU A 62 0.34 5.08 -13.28
CA LEU A 62 1.15 6.23 -13.64
C LEU A 62 2.09 5.90 -14.80
N ALA A 63 2.40 6.88 -15.66
CA ALA A 63 3.31 6.72 -16.80
C ALA A 63 4.74 6.36 -16.34
N ASP A 64 5.52 5.72 -17.21
CA ASP A 64 6.93 5.37 -16.89
C ASP A 64 7.84 6.60 -16.89
N GLU A 65 7.55 7.55 -17.78
CA GLU A 65 8.18 8.87 -17.83
C GLU A 65 7.08 9.90 -17.54
N PRO A 66 7.02 10.43 -16.31
CA PRO A 66 5.92 11.29 -15.90
C PRO A 66 6.07 12.70 -16.51
N HIS A 67 4.98 13.21 -17.08
CA HIS A 67 4.84 14.59 -17.51
C HIS A 67 3.66 15.22 -16.77
N ASP A 68 3.72 16.53 -16.55
CA ASP A 68 2.67 17.24 -15.81
C ASP A 68 1.30 17.11 -16.47
N ASP A 69 1.25 16.97 -17.79
CA ASP A 69 0.01 16.86 -18.57
C ASP A 69 -0.56 15.42 -18.65
N ASP A 70 0.13 14.43 -18.09
CA ASP A 70 -0.33 13.02 -18.13
C ASP A 70 -1.63 12.79 -17.35
N ILE A 71 -1.94 13.65 -16.38
CA ILE A 71 -3.14 13.57 -15.54
C ILE A 71 -3.68 14.97 -15.33
N HIS A 72 -4.98 15.15 -15.59
CA HIS A 72 -5.66 16.43 -15.35
C HIS A 72 -6.15 16.54 -13.90
N GLU A 73 -6.29 17.77 -13.44
CA GLU A 73 -6.91 18.05 -12.14
C GLU A 73 -8.33 17.48 -12.08
N GLY A 74 -8.65 16.76 -11.03
CA GLY A 74 -9.97 16.14 -10.87
C GLY A 74 -10.07 14.69 -11.35
N ALA A 75 -9.00 14.10 -11.89
CA ALA A 75 -8.97 12.71 -12.31
C ALA A 75 -9.29 11.75 -11.14
N ILE A 76 -9.82 10.58 -11.46
CA ILE A 76 -10.19 9.53 -10.50
C ILE A 76 -9.16 8.40 -10.55
N GLY A 77 -8.41 8.21 -9.47
CA GLY A 77 -7.51 7.08 -9.34
C GLY A 77 -8.27 5.79 -9.00
N VAL A 78 -8.11 4.71 -9.77
CA VAL A 78 -8.66 3.40 -9.42
C VAL A 78 -7.50 2.42 -9.26
N LYS A 79 -7.27 1.95 -8.03
CA LYS A 79 -6.05 1.24 -7.65
C LYS A 79 -6.34 -0.11 -7.00
N ARG A 80 -5.43 -1.06 -7.23
CA ARG A 80 -5.40 -2.33 -6.50
C ARG A 80 -4.56 -2.15 -5.24
N SER A 81 -5.21 -1.82 -4.15
CA SER A 81 -4.51 -1.64 -2.88
C SER A 81 -4.01 -2.96 -2.29
N GLY A 82 -3.03 -2.87 -1.39
CA GLY A 82 -2.65 -3.99 -0.54
C GLY A 82 -3.79 -4.43 0.39
N CYS A 83 -3.57 -5.49 1.16
CA CYS A 83 -4.57 -6.03 2.06
C CYS A 83 -4.94 -5.04 3.18
N HIS A 84 -6.22 -4.75 3.34
CA HIS A 84 -6.71 -3.92 4.44
C HIS A 84 -6.77 -4.64 5.79
N GLY A 85 -6.58 -5.97 5.82
CA GLY A 85 -6.58 -6.77 7.04
C GLY A 85 -7.97 -7.13 7.58
N PHE A 86 -9.05 -6.83 6.87
CA PHE A 86 -10.44 -7.06 7.32
C PHE A 86 -11.18 -8.03 6.38
N CYS A 87 -10.57 -9.19 6.12
CA CYS A 87 -11.04 -10.16 5.12
C CYS A 87 -12.46 -10.66 5.35
N GLU A 88 -12.92 -10.77 6.61
CA GLU A 88 -14.29 -11.17 6.95
C GLU A 88 -15.35 -10.22 6.35
N MET A 89 -14.98 -8.97 6.15
CA MET A 89 -15.84 -7.93 5.60
C MET A 89 -15.57 -7.65 4.12
N GLY A 90 -14.73 -8.45 3.46
CA GLY A 90 -14.43 -8.33 2.03
C GLY A 90 -15.58 -8.78 1.12
N PRO A 91 -15.52 -8.36 -0.16
CA PRO A 91 -14.62 -7.41 -0.79
C PRO A 91 -14.71 -6.00 -0.23
N LEU A 92 -13.53 -5.33 -0.11
CA LEU A 92 -13.43 -3.98 0.45
C LEU A 92 -13.08 -2.97 -0.64
N VAL A 93 -13.75 -1.81 -0.59
CA VAL A 93 -13.43 -0.65 -1.43
C VAL A 93 -13.30 0.57 -0.52
N ARG A 94 -12.13 1.22 -0.56
CA ARG A 94 -11.88 2.43 0.19
C ARG A 94 -11.89 3.64 -0.74
N ILE A 95 -12.46 4.74 -0.25
CA ILE A 95 -12.54 6.01 -0.96
C ILE A 95 -11.67 7.05 -0.26
N GLU A 96 -10.74 7.65 -0.97
CA GLU A 96 -9.93 8.78 -0.53
C GLU A 96 -10.33 10.05 -1.31
N PRO A 97 -10.28 11.24 -0.70
CA PRO A 97 -9.70 11.54 0.62
C PRO A 97 -10.64 11.32 1.81
N GLU A 98 -11.92 10.99 1.63
CA GLU A 98 -12.91 10.91 2.69
C GLU A 98 -12.62 9.80 3.71
N GLY A 99 -11.80 8.80 3.36
CA GLY A 99 -11.45 7.67 4.22
C GLY A 99 -12.59 6.65 4.39
N TRP A 100 -13.65 6.73 3.55
CA TRP A 100 -14.78 5.81 3.63
C TRP A 100 -14.38 4.39 3.27
N LEU A 101 -14.88 3.42 4.03
CA LEU A 101 -14.66 2.00 3.75
C LEU A 101 -15.98 1.29 3.48
N TYR A 102 -16.15 0.87 2.25
CA TYR A 102 -17.26 0.01 1.83
C TYR A 102 -16.89 -1.46 2.04
N THR A 103 -17.82 -2.21 2.61
CA THR A 103 -17.64 -3.60 3.00
C THR A 103 -18.62 -4.50 2.23
N LYS A 104 -18.24 -5.77 2.00
CA LYS A 104 -19.04 -6.77 1.29
C LYS A 104 -19.60 -6.27 -0.05
N VAL A 105 -18.77 -5.47 -0.74
CA VAL A 105 -19.12 -4.87 -2.02
C VAL A 105 -19.34 -5.97 -3.07
N LYS A 106 -20.40 -5.86 -3.83
CA LYS A 106 -20.74 -6.74 -4.94
C LYS A 106 -20.60 -6.02 -6.27
N LEU A 107 -20.57 -6.78 -7.34
CA LEU A 107 -20.47 -6.21 -8.69
C LEU A 107 -21.63 -5.23 -9.01
N ASP A 108 -22.83 -5.55 -8.53
CA ASP A 108 -24.03 -4.73 -8.73
C ASP A 108 -24.01 -3.40 -7.95
N ASP A 109 -23.14 -3.28 -6.95
CA ASP A 109 -23.01 -2.06 -6.16
C ASP A 109 -22.17 -0.98 -6.88
N VAL A 110 -21.42 -1.36 -7.92
CA VAL A 110 -20.46 -0.48 -8.58
C VAL A 110 -21.12 0.75 -9.18
N ASP A 111 -22.25 0.57 -9.85
CA ASP A 111 -22.95 1.68 -10.49
C ASP A 111 -23.42 2.71 -9.45
N GLU A 112 -23.94 2.26 -8.30
CA GLU A 112 -24.32 3.16 -7.19
C GLU A 112 -23.09 3.85 -6.57
N ILE A 113 -21.97 3.14 -6.41
CA ILE A 113 -20.72 3.74 -5.91
C ILE A 113 -20.26 4.86 -6.86
N VAL A 114 -20.27 4.61 -8.17
CA VAL A 114 -19.86 5.62 -9.14
C VAL A 114 -20.80 6.81 -9.13
N ASP A 115 -22.10 6.58 -9.20
CA ASP A 115 -23.10 7.66 -9.25
C ASP A 115 -23.10 8.51 -7.98
N LYS A 116 -23.21 7.88 -6.82
CA LYS A 116 -23.30 8.60 -5.54
C LYS A 116 -21.95 9.11 -5.07
N THR A 117 -20.94 8.23 -5.03
CA THR A 117 -19.67 8.61 -4.40
C THR A 117 -18.76 9.38 -5.35
N ILE A 118 -18.58 8.89 -6.56
CA ILE A 118 -17.61 9.51 -7.48
C ILE A 118 -18.21 10.77 -8.10
N CYS A 119 -19.43 10.72 -8.61
CA CYS A 119 -20.06 11.85 -9.28
C CYS A 119 -20.62 12.91 -8.31
N ASN A 120 -21.27 12.48 -7.21
CA ASN A 120 -21.99 13.38 -6.31
C ASN A 120 -21.29 13.64 -4.97
N GLY A 121 -20.23 12.90 -4.62
CA GLY A 121 -19.54 13.06 -3.34
C GLY A 121 -20.34 12.59 -2.12
N GLU A 122 -21.25 11.63 -2.32
CA GLU A 122 -22.13 11.11 -1.28
C GLU A 122 -21.70 9.71 -0.83
N CYS A 123 -21.77 9.45 0.47
CA CYS A 123 -21.46 8.14 1.03
C CYS A 123 -22.60 7.14 0.78
N VAL A 124 -22.28 5.95 0.30
CA VAL A 124 -23.23 4.83 0.19
C VAL A 124 -23.34 4.10 1.53
N GLU A 125 -24.11 4.65 2.46
CA GLU A 125 -24.18 4.18 3.87
C GLU A 125 -24.54 2.70 4.04
N ARG A 126 -25.30 2.12 3.09
CA ARG A 126 -25.64 0.70 3.17
C ARG A 126 -24.43 -0.22 3.04
N LEU A 127 -23.35 0.25 2.38
CA LEU A 127 -22.10 -0.46 2.19
C LEU A 127 -21.10 -0.22 3.33
N CYS A 128 -21.35 0.76 4.19
CA CYS A 128 -20.50 1.03 5.35
C CYS A 128 -20.61 -0.08 6.40
N TYR A 129 -19.56 -0.25 7.18
CA TYR A 129 -19.54 -1.20 8.28
C TYR A 129 -20.56 -0.82 9.35
N LYS A 130 -21.33 -1.82 9.83
CA LYS A 130 -22.36 -1.63 10.87
C LYS A 130 -22.09 -2.55 12.05
N LYS A 131 -22.18 -2.00 13.25
CA LYS A 131 -22.08 -2.77 14.50
C LYS A 131 -22.96 -2.13 15.56
N ASN A 132 -23.77 -2.93 16.25
CA ASN A 132 -24.67 -2.50 17.35
C ASN A 132 -25.59 -1.31 16.99
N GLY A 133 -26.05 -1.23 15.73
CA GLY A 133 -26.89 -0.13 15.25
C GLY A 133 -26.14 1.13 14.80
N GLU A 134 -24.85 1.20 15.00
CA GLU A 134 -24.00 2.31 14.54
C GLU A 134 -23.44 2.02 13.14
N ILE A 135 -23.32 3.09 12.33
CA ILE A 135 -22.74 3.06 10.99
C ILE A 135 -21.39 3.76 11.04
N TYR A 136 -20.35 3.05 10.65
CA TYR A 136 -18.98 3.57 10.58
C TYR A 136 -18.64 3.84 9.12
N ARG A 137 -18.56 5.11 8.74
CA ARG A 137 -18.21 5.52 7.36
C ARG A 137 -16.72 5.45 7.12
N GLN A 138 -15.93 6.00 8.04
CA GLN A 138 -14.47 6.04 7.91
C GLN A 138 -13.82 4.77 8.45
N GLN A 139 -12.80 4.29 7.75
CA GLN A 139 -12.03 3.11 8.18
C GLN A 139 -11.44 3.29 9.58
N SER A 140 -10.93 4.48 9.88
CA SER A 140 -10.30 4.81 11.17
C SER A 140 -11.27 4.74 12.36
N GLU A 141 -12.56 4.90 12.13
CA GLU A 141 -13.59 4.89 13.17
C GLU A 141 -14.03 3.46 13.53
N ILE A 142 -13.85 2.51 12.61
CA ILE A 142 -14.25 1.11 12.83
C ILE A 142 -13.47 0.55 14.04
N PRO A 143 -14.15 -0.02 15.05
CA PRO A 143 -13.49 -0.51 16.27
C PRO A 143 -12.31 -1.44 16.03
N PHE A 144 -12.39 -2.28 14.99
CA PHE A 144 -11.30 -3.16 14.58
C PHE A 144 -10.02 -2.39 14.20
N TYR A 145 -10.14 -1.28 13.47
CA TYR A 145 -8.99 -0.46 13.06
C TYR A 145 -8.56 0.54 14.12
N LYS A 146 -9.52 1.11 14.85
CA LYS A 146 -9.26 2.14 15.89
C LYS A 146 -8.29 1.66 16.97
N MET A 147 -8.25 0.37 17.24
CA MET A 147 -7.35 -0.23 18.22
C MET A 147 -6.00 -0.68 17.64
N GLN A 148 -5.76 -0.49 16.34
CA GLN A 148 -4.51 -0.87 15.68
C GLN A 148 -3.58 0.32 15.52
N GLN A 149 -2.31 0.13 15.85
CA GLN A 149 -1.24 1.05 15.49
C GLN A 149 -0.44 0.41 14.35
N ARG A 150 -0.67 0.90 13.13
CA ARG A 150 0.02 0.42 11.94
C ARG A 150 1.31 1.19 11.76
N ILE A 151 2.45 0.51 11.83
CA ILE A 151 3.78 1.07 11.57
C ILE A 151 4.30 0.48 10.26
N VAL A 152 4.40 -0.85 10.20
CA VAL A 152 4.92 -1.57 9.04
C VAL A 152 3.89 -1.64 7.90
N LEU A 153 2.61 -1.67 8.23
CA LEU A 153 1.48 -1.73 7.28
C LEU A 153 0.81 -0.36 7.07
N GLU A 154 1.50 0.72 7.36
CA GLU A 154 0.95 2.07 7.28
C GLU A 154 0.33 2.37 5.91
N HIS A 155 1.04 2.01 4.86
CA HIS A 155 0.62 2.27 3.47
C HIS A 155 -0.30 1.20 2.87
N CYS A 156 -0.54 0.08 3.58
CA CYS A 156 -1.46 -0.96 3.10
C CYS A 156 -2.89 -0.44 3.05
N GLY A 157 -3.48 -0.48 1.85
CA GLY A 157 -4.81 0.07 1.61
C GLY A 157 -4.84 1.54 1.19
N HIS A 158 -3.68 2.19 1.02
CA HIS A 158 -3.58 3.60 0.62
C HIS A 158 -2.94 3.82 -0.75
N ILE A 159 -2.14 2.87 -1.23
CA ILE A 159 -1.46 2.92 -2.53
C ILE A 159 -1.69 1.64 -3.32
N ASP A 160 -1.41 1.68 -4.62
CA ASP A 160 -1.28 0.44 -5.41
C ASP A 160 -0.03 -0.31 -4.96
N ALA A 161 -0.22 -1.47 -4.32
CA ALA A 161 0.86 -2.29 -3.77
C ALA A 161 1.81 -2.86 -4.85
N THR A 162 1.45 -2.75 -6.13
CA THR A 162 2.26 -3.23 -7.26
C THR A 162 2.96 -2.10 -8.01
N SER A 163 2.75 -0.83 -7.60
CA SER A 163 3.28 0.35 -8.25
C SER A 163 4.47 0.94 -7.49
N ILE A 164 5.68 0.74 -8.04
CA ILE A 164 6.88 1.43 -7.54
C ILE A 164 6.76 2.95 -7.63
N LYS A 165 5.99 3.46 -8.60
CA LYS A 165 5.77 4.88 -8.85
C LYS A 165 4.97 5.51 -7.71
N GLU A 166 3.89 4.85 -7.27
CA GLU A 166 3.13 5.30 -6.10
C GLU A 166 3.94 5.18 -4.81
N TYR A 167 4.80 4.16 -4.70
CA TYR A 167 5.73 4.06 -3.58
C TYR A 167 6.75 5.22 -3.56
N LEU A 168 7.27 5.63 -4.73
CA LEU A 168 8.13 6.81 -4.84
C LEU A 168 7.38 8.09 -4.47
N ALA A 169 6.12 8.25 -4.93
CA ALA A 169 5.28 9.42 -4.64
C ALA A 169 5.14 9.68 -3.14
N ILE A 170 5.02 8.62 -2.33
CA ILE A 170 4.93 8.73 -0.86
C ILE A 170 6.29 8.80 -0.16
N GLY A 171 7.38 8.99 -0.91
CA GLY A 171 8.74 9.12 -0.38
C GLY A 171 9.48 7.79 -0.20
N GLY A 172 9.12 6.77 -0.93
CA GLY A 172 9.77 5.47 -0.92
C GLY A 172 11.29 5.53 -1.15
N TYR A 173 12.00 4.54 -0.64
CA TYR A 173 13.48 4.40 -0.70
C TYR A 173 14.30 5.46 0.04
N ARG A 174 13.71 6.37 0.85
CA ARG A 174 14.49 7.36 1.63
C ARG A 174 15.46 6.72 2.60
N ALA A 175 15.04 5.65 3.29
CA ALA A 175 15.91 4.93 4.21
C ALA A 175 17.06 4.22 3.48
N PHE A 176 16.79 3.62 2.31
CA PHE A 176 17.81 3.01 1.47
C PHE A 176 18.82 4.04 0.95
N GLU A 177 18.33 5.19 0.48
CA GLU A 177 19.17 6.32 0.05
C GLU A 177 20.08 6.81 1.19
N LYS A 178 19.50 7.02 2.39
CA LYS A 178 20.28 7.39 3.59
C LYS A 178 21.39 6.37 3.87
N ALA A 179 21.05 5.09 3.86
CA ALA A 179 21.99 4.02 4.13
C ALA A 179 23.11 3.95 3.09
N LEU A 180 22.77 4.11 1.80
CA LEU A 180 23.73 3.98 0.71
C LEU A 180 24.69 5.18 0.58
N LEU A 181 24.21 6.39 0.81
CA LEU A 181 24.93 7.62 0.54
C LEU A 181 25.55 8.27 1.79
N ASN A 182 24.96 8.06 2.96
CA ASN A 182 25.28 8.83 4.16
C ASN A 182 25.73 7.97 5.36
N MET A 183 25.76 6.64 5.22
CA MET A 183 26.12 5.74 6.32
C MET A 183 27.26 4.81 5.93
N SER A 184 28.17 4.57 6.87
CA SER A 184 29.13 3.48 6.75
C SER A 184 28.47 2.13 7.05
N PRO A 185 29.07 1.00 6.65
CA PRO A 185 28.60 -0.33 7.07
C PRO A 185 28.48 -0.48 8.59
N GLU A 186 29.37 0.14 9.35
CA GLU A 186 29.37 0.14 10.81
C GLU A 186 28.17 0.92 11.37
N ASP A 187 27.84 2.07 10.79
CA ASP A 187 26.68 2.87 11.19
C ASP A 187 25.39 2.07 11.01
N ILE A 188 25.27 1.36 9.87
CA ILE A 188 24.10 0.50 9.59
C ILE A 188 24.00 -0.62 10.62
N LEU A 189 25.12 -1.28 10.97
CA LEU A 189 25.12 -2.34 11.97
C LEU A 189 24.75 -1.82 13.36
N ASN A 190 25.21 -0.62 13.71
CA ASN A 190 24.90 0.03 14.98
C ASN A 190 23.40 0.39 15.03
N GLU A 191 22.85 1.01 13.99
CA GLU A 191 21.41 1.34 13.92
C GLU A 191 20.54 0.09 14.02
N MET A 192 20.93 -1.01 13.33
CA MET A 192 20.22 -2.30 13.44
C MET A 192 20.32 -2.92 14.83
N THR A 193 21.40 -2.68 15.55
CA THR A 193 21.60 -3.20 16.92
C THR A 193 20.79 -2.36 17.92
N GLU A 194 20.86 -1.05 17.82
CA GLU A 194 20.12 -0.11 18.66
C GLU A 194 18.60 -0.21 18.48
N SER A 195 18.14 -0.47 17.26
CA SER A 195 16.71 -0.69 16.95
C SER A 195 16.11 -1.88 17.73
N ASN A 196 16.95 -2.76 18.24
CA ASN A 196 16.56 -4.01 18.91
C ASN A 196 15.57 -4.86 18.09
N LEU A 197 15.60 -4.74 16.77
CA LEU A 197 14.76 -5.50 15.86
C LEU A 197 15.12 -6.98 15.92
N ARG A 198 14.09 -7.84 15.99
CA ARG A 198 14.23 -9.27 16.11
C ARG A 198 13.58 -10.00 14.93
N GLY A 199 14.08 -11.20 14.64
CA GLY A 199 13.46 -12.11 13.66
C GLY A 199 12.03 -12.46 14.03
N ARG A 200 11.19 -12.66 13.02
CA ARG A 200 9.74 -12.94 13.17
C ARG A 200 9.37 -14.39 12.85
N GLY A 201 10.33 -15.23 12.49
CA GLY A 201 10.11 -16.66 12.24
C GLY A 201 10.08 -17.53 13.52
N GLY A 202 9.59 -16.99 14.65
CA GLY A 202 9.41 -17.73 15.92
C GLY A 202 10.58 -17.62 16.90
N GLY A 203 11.84 -17.65 16.45
CA GLY A 203 13.03 -17.66 17.32
C GLY A 203 13.42 -16.31 17.93
N GLY A 204 12.88 -15.19 17.43
CA GLY A 204 13.14 -13.86 17.98
C GLY A 204 14.63 -13.45 17.99
N PHE A 205 15.45 -14.00 17.08
CA PHE A 205 16.89 -13.74 17.08
C PHE A 205 17.21 -12.28 16.78
N PRO A 206 18.10 -11.60 17.53
CA PRO A 206 18.44 -10.20 17.33
C PRO A 206 19.05 -9.96 15.94
N LEU A 207 18.43 -9.10 15.12
CA LEU A 207 18.85 -8.86 13.74
C LEU A 207 20.24 -8.22 13.66
N GLY A 208 20.56 -7.26 14.53
CA GLY A 208 21.87 -6.62 14.61
C GLY A 208 23.01 -7.64 14.85
N ARG A 209 22.80 -8.63 15.73
CA ARG A 209 23.78 -9.70 15.93
C ARG A 209 23.98 -10.57 14.69
N LYS A 210 22.88 -10.91 14.01
CA LYS A 210 22.93 -11.70 12.77
C LYS A 210 23.70 -10.96 11.68
N TRP A 211 23.42 -9.69 11.46
CA TRP A 211 24.10 -8.89 10.45
C TRP A 211 25.57 -8.66 10.80
N THR A 212 25.91 -8.37 12.06
CA THR A 212 27.30 -8.24 12.53
C THR A 212 28.10 -9.54 12.30
N SER A 213 27.50 -10.69 12.54
CA SER A 213 28.15 -12.00 12.30
C SER A 213 28.46 -12.20 10.81
N VAL A 214 27.53 -11.83 9.93
CA VAL A 214 27.72 -11.92 8.47
C VAL A 214 28.76 -10.90 7.99
N ALA A 215 28.74 -9.69 8.54
CA ALA A 215 29.69 -8.64 8.18
C ALA A 215 31.15 -9.04 8.46
N LYS A 216 31.39 -9.78 9.55
CA LYS A 216 32.71 -10.28 9.94
C LYS A 216 33.27 -11.39 9.04
N GLN A 217 32.46 -12.00 8.18
CA GLN A 217 32.92 -13.05 7.29
C GLN A 217 33.82 -12.50 6.19
N LYS A 218 34.94 -13.19 5.91
CA LYS A 218 35.92 -12.81 4.89
C LYS A 218 35.51 -13.30 3.48
N SER A 219 34.27 -13.02 3.09
CA SER A 219 33.81 -13.33 1.71
C SER A 219 33.77 -12.07 0.87
N PRO A 220 34.26 -12.10 -0.38
CA PRO A 220 34.22 -10.96 -1.29
C PRO A 220 32.76 -10.61 -1.68
N THR A 221 31.86 -11.57 -1.65
CA THR A 221 30.45 -11.38 -1.98
C THR A 221 29.58 -11.82 -0.81
N LYS A 222 28.63 -10.97 -0.46
CA LYS A 222 27.59 -11.27 0.54
C LYS A 222 26.23 -11.14 -0.12
N TYR A 223 25.32 -12.02 0.25
CA TYR A 223 23.96 -12.09 -0.31
C TYR A 223 22.94 -11.72 0.75
N ILE A 224 21.90 -11.02 0.32
CA ILE A 224 20.69 -10.79 1.12
C ILE A 224 19.62 -11.73 0.59
N VAL A 225 19.06 -12.54 1.49
CA VAL A 225 17.97 -13.45 1.16
C VAL A 225 16.75 -13.04 1.97
N CYS A 226 15.68 -12.64 1.28
CA CYS A 226 14.39 -12.39 1.89
C CYS A 226 13.64 -13.73 2.02
N ASN A 227 13.51 -14.21 3.24
CA ASN A 227 12.68 -15.36 3.54
C ASN A 227 11.28 -14.88 3.92
N GLY A 228 10.28 -15.27 3.16
CA GLY A 228 8.86 -15.01 3.42
C GLY A 228 8.05 -16.31 3.50
N ASP A 229 8.69 -17.46 3.80
CA ASP A 229 7.99 -18.71 4.04
C ASP A 229 7.36 -18.74 5.44
N GLU A 230 6.14 -19.23 5.53
CA GLU A 230 5.37 -19.39 6.77
C GLU A 230 4.98 -20.86 6.96
N GLY A 231 5.98 -21.75 6.85
CA GLY A 231 5.81 -23.18 7.01
C GLY A 231 5.46 -23.63 8.42
N ASP A 232 5.77 -22.82 9.44
CA ASP A 232 5.50 -23.16 10.83
C ASP A 232 4.02 -22.94 11.19
N PRO A 233 3.33 -23.93 11.79
CA PRO A 233 1.96 -23.76 12.24
C PRO A 233 1.84 -22.59 13.24
N GLY A 234 0.93 -21.65 12.95
CA GLY A 234 0.72 -20.45 13.77
C GLY A 234 1.66 -19.28 13.50
N ALA A 235 2.57 -19.38 12.53
CA ALA A 235 3.41 -18.28 12.08
C ALA A 235 2.66 -17.43 11.05
N PHE A 236 2.03 -16.34 11.49
CA PHE A 236 1.31 -15.41 10.59
C PHE A 236 2.09 -14.11 10.34
N MET A 237 3.25 -13.94 10.96
CA MET A 237 3.98 -12.66 10.98
C MET A 237 4.66 -12.35 9.66
N ASP A 238 5.01 -13.36 8.86
CA ASP A 238 5.69 -13.17 7.59
C ASP A 238 4.70 -12.76 6.48
N GLN A 239 3.42 -13.14 6.55
CA GLN A 239 2.38 -12.62 5.66
C GLN A 239 2.17 -11.12 5.88
N ILE A 240 2.19 -10.68 7.13
CA ILE A 240 2.23 -9.26 7.49
C ILE A 240 3.52 -8.63 6.97
N GLY A 241 4.66 -9.30 7.11
CA GLY A 241 5.95 -8.90 6.60
C GLY A 241 6.02 -8.82 5.06
N ARG A 242 5.34 -9.71 4.33
CA ARG A 242 5.24 -9.67 2.86
C ARG A 242 4.47 -8.47 2.35
N ALA A 243 3.37 -8.11 3.01
CA ALA A 243 2.65 -6.88 2.71
C ALA A 243 3.56 -5.66 2.87
N SER A 244 4.49 -5.69 3.84
CA SER A 244 5.47 -4.63 4.07
C SER A 244 6.72 -4.75 3.20
N CYS A 245 7.15 -5.96 2.81
CA CYS A 245 8.34 -6.15 1.98
C CYS A 245 8.13 -5.64 0.55
N ARG A 246 6.90 -5.63 0.05
CA ARG A 246 6.57 -4.95 -1.22
C ARG A 246 6.73 -3.43 -1.12
N GLU A 247 6.69 -2.88 0.09
CA GLU A 247 6.94 -1.47 0.36
C GLU A 247 8.42 -1.15 0.65
N ARG A 248 9.28 -2.16 0.83
CA ARG A 248 10.68 -1.99 1.26
C ARG A 248 11.73 -2.34 0.23
N VAL A 249 11.34 -2.86 -0.93
CA VAL A 249 12.28 -3.27 -1.99
C VAL A 249 12.53 -2.15 -2.99
#